data_c22a8dcecaeffd7b63583e00a321ad26
#
_entry.id   c22a8dcecaeffd7b63583e00a321ad26
#
_cell.length_a   1.000
_cell.length_b   1.000
_cell.length_c   1.000
_cell.angle_alpha   90.00
_cell.angle_beta   90.00
_cell.angle_gamma   90.00
#
_symmetry.space_group_name_H-M   'P 1'
#
loop_
_entity.id
_entity.type
_entity.pdbx_description
1 polymer ?
#
loop_
_entity_poly.entity_id
_entity_poly.type
_entity_poly.pdbx_seq_one_letter_code
_entity_poly.pdbx_strand_id
1 'polypeptide(L)'
;MKRAVIIGIGILIFGNIFSALYDVSVKWLSEDVNAATFLLVRQLSAVLMILPFWLREGAPRSNHIKLHLFRAHVGTSGALLLIMGLMSLPLATVSSLFYSAPLMIMLMGCLFLKEKMSGAQSVAGLLGFVGILIILRPSEMNMSGIAVLVGALTFAINQLALKKLPDTESPIVTLMLYNLFSVPIVVVFTIVQGLSGLSWEVLGLAIVSNAFLLAYQWLSVLAYRKAKASEVAIAEYTGLIFCVFFGWLWFDEWLDGLSWIGAGFIVLPSLLLPWIFAGVSQRQVTSRIAQMHNH
;
A
#
# COMPACT_ATOMS: atom_id res chain seq x y z
N MET A 1 7.04 22.62 6.09
CA MET A 1 7.48 21.31 5.54
C MET A 1 7.27 20.16 6.53
N LYS A 2 7.78 20.23 7.75
CA LYS A 2 7.67 19.13 8.75
C LYS A 2 6.25 18.77 9.18
N ARG A 3 5.36 19.77 9.38
CA ARG A 3 3.97 19.52 9.78
C ARG A 3 3.21 18.72 8.71
N ALA A 4 3.44 19.01 7.43
CA ALA A 4 2.79 18.29 6.33
C ALA A 4 3.23 16.82 6.27
N VAL A 5 4.53 16.54 6.48
CA VAL A 5 5.06 15.15 6.53
C VAL A 5 4.42 14.36 7.68
N ILE A 6 4.37 14.94 8.89
CA ILE A 6 3.75 14.29 10.05
C ILE A 6 2.26 14.00 9.79
N ILE A 7 1.55 14.96 9.21
CA ILE A 7 0.13 14.77 8.83
C ILE A 7 0.00 13.65 7.79
N GLY A 8 0.85 13.64 6.76
CA GLY A 8 0.84 12.59 5.74
C GLY A 8 1.08 11.20 6.32
N ILE A 9 2.08 11.06 7.20
CA ILE A 9 2.36 9.82 7.93
C ILE A 9 1.16 9.40 8.78
N GLY A 10 0.56 10.32 9.57
CA GLY A 10 -0.60 10.03 10.41
C GLY A 10 -1.82 9.56 9.60
N ILE A 11 -2.09 10.21 8.46
CA ILE A 11 -3.17 9.82 7.54
C ILE A 11 -2.92 8.39 7.03
N LEU A 12 -1.68 8.06 6.65
CA LEU A 12 -1.37 6.74 6.09
C LEU A 12 -1.41 5.64 7.16
N ILE A 13 -0.93 5.91 8.37
CA ILE A 13 -1.08 4.97 9.51
C ILE A 13 -2.55 4.62 9.74
N PHE A 14 -3.43 5.62 9.75
CA PHE A 14 -4.87 5.40 9.87
C PHE A 14 -5.43 4.63 8.66
N GLY A 15 -4.95 4.94 7.45
CA GLY A 15 -5.30 4.22 6.23
C GLY A 15 -4.93 2.73 6.29
N ASN A 16 -3.78 2.40 6.87
CA ASN A 16 -3.28 1.03 6.96
C ASN A 16 -4.17 0.11 7.82
N ILE A 17 -4.98 0.64 8.73
CA ILE A 17 -6.02 -0.15 9.42
C ILE A 17 -7.01 -0.70 8.39
N PHE A 18 -7.47 0.14 7.46
CA PHE A 18 -8.39 -0.28 6.41
C PHE A 18 -7.73 -1.22 5.39
N SER A 19 -6.46 -1.02 5.08
CA SER A 19 -5.71 -1.97 4.25
C SER A 19 -5.65 -3.35 4.88
N ALA A 20 -5.35 -3.44 6.17
CA ALA A 20 -5.30 -4.71 6.88
C ALA A 20 -6.69 -5.38 7.00
N LEU A 21 -7.76 -4.59 7.20
CA LEU A 21 -9.13 -5.10 7.18
C LEU A 21 -9.52 -5.63 5.80
N TYR A 22 -9.05 -5.00 4.72
CA TYR A 22 -9.20 -5.53 3.37
C TYR A 22 -8.51 -6.88 3.22
N ASP A 23 -7.24 -7.01 3.63
CA ASP A 23 -6.47 -8.25 3.53
C ASP A 23 -7.13 -9.41 4.30
N VAL A 24 -7.63 -9.13 5.50
CA VAL A 24 -8.45 -10.07 6.29
C VAL A 24 -9.70 -10.51 5.52
N SER A 25 -10.41 -9.56 4.92
CA SER A 25 -11.63 -9.84 4.16
C SER A 25 -11.34 -10.76 2.95
N VAL A 26 -10.20 -10.58 2.29
CA VAL A 26 -9.76 -11.47 1.21
C VAL A 26 -9.45 -12.87 1.73
N LYS A 27 -8.83 -12.97 2.91
CA LYS A 27 -8.48 -14.26 3.50
C LYS A 27 -9.71 -15.09 3.94
N TRP A 28 -10.84 -14.44 4.17
CA TRP A 28 -12.12 -15.13 4.45
C TRP A 28 -12.80 -15.73 3.21
N LEU A 29 -12.25 -15.50 2.00
CA LEU A 29 -12.80 -16.13 0.80
C LEU A 29 -12.72 -17.64 0.88
N SER A 30 -13.79 -18.30 0.40
CA SER A 30 -13.81 -19.76 0.27
C SER A 30 -12.83 -20.22 -0.83
N GLU A 31 -12.35 -21.48 -0.72
CA GLU A 31 -11.43 -22.08 -1.70
C GLU A 31 -12.06 -22.24 -3.10
N ASP A 32 -13.38 -22.26 -3.20
CA ASP A 32 -14.11 -22.37 -4.48
C ASP A 32 -14.06 -21.11 -5.34
N VAL A 33 -13.71 -19.96 -4.74
CA VAL A 33 -13.64 -18.67 -5.43
C VAL A 33 -12.26 -18.46 -6.01
N ASN A 34 -12.16 -18.22 -7.31
CA ASN A 34 -10.88 -17.80 -7.86
C ASN A 34 -10.61 -16.29 -7.67
N ALA A 35 -9.34 -15.91 -7.63
CA ALA A 35 -8.89 -14.54 -7.40
C ALA A 35 -9.45 -13.56 -8.43
N ALA A 36 -9.60 -13.97 -9.70
CA ALA A 36 -10.13 -13.12 -10.76
C ALA A 36 -11.62 -12.83 -10.59
N THR A 37 -12.41 -13.82 -10.15
CA THR A 37 -13.84 -13.61 -9.85
C THR A 37 -14.02 -12.59 -8.73
N PHE A 38 -13.30 -12.77 -7.62
CA PHE A 38 -13.33 -11.79 -6.52
C PHE A 38 -12.89 -10.41 -6.98
N LEU A 39 -11.78 -10.33 -7.72
CA LEU A 39 -11.26 -9.07 -8.23
C LEU A 39 -12.25 -8.36 -9.17
N LEU A 40 -13.00 -9.12 -10.00
CA LEU A 40 -14.03 -8.56 -10.88
C LEU A 40 -15.16 -7.91 -10.08
N VAL A 41 -15.74 -8.64 -9.12
CA VAL A 41 -16.82 -8.13 -8.28
C VAL A 41 -16.35 -6.91 -7.48
N ARG A 42 -15.17 -6.98 -6.88
CA ARG A 42 -14.56 -5.88 -6.15
C ARG A 42 -14.38 -4.66 -7.05
N GLN A 43 -13.87 -4.84 -8.27
CA GLN A 43 -13.58 -3.72 -9.18
C GLN A 43 -14.85 -3.03 -9.69
N LEU A 44 -15.89 -3.82 -10.00
CA LEU A 44 -17.19 -3.28 -10.39
C LEU A 44 -17.85 -2.54 -9.23
N SER A 45 -17.80 -3.12 -8.01
CA SER A 45 -18.32 -2.44 -6.81
C SER A 45 -17.58 -1.14 -6.51
N ALA A 46 -16.26 -1.08 -6.76
CA ALA A 46 -15.48 0.15 -6.60
C ALA A 46 -16.00 1.28 -7.49
N VAL A 47 -16.18 0.99 -8.79
CA VAL A 47 -16.72 1.97 -9.73
C VAL A 47 -18.09 2.47 -9.27
N LEU A 48 -18.99 1.54 -8.88
CA LEU A 48 -20.35 1.89 -8.42
C LEU A 48 -20.34 2.72 -7.14
N MET A 49 -19.45 2.42 -6.19
CA MET A 49 -19.33 3.18 -4.93
C MET A 49 -18.77 4.58 -5.14
N ILE A 50 -17.83 4.77 -6.07
CA ILE A 50 -17.21 6.07 -6.32
C ILE A 50 -18.10 6.92 -7.23
N LEU A 51 -18.89 6.32 -8.12
CA LEU A 51 -19.68 7.00 -9.14
C LEU A 51 -20.55 8.16 -8.59
N PRO A 52 -21.32 8.00 -7.49
CA PRO A 52 -22.13 9.10 -6.95
C PRO A 52 -21.30 10.33 -6.53
N PHE A 53 -20.12 10.09 -5.96
CA PHE A 53 -19.21 11.16 -5.54
C PHE A 53 -18.60 11.89 -6.74
N TRP A 54 -18.19 11.12 -7.77
CA TRP A 54 -17.64 11.66 -9.00
C TRP A 54 -18.68 12.50 -9.76
N LEU A 55 -19.93 12.04 -9.83
CA LEU A 55 -21.05 12.80 -10.43
C LEU A 55 -21.36 14.09 -9.64
N ARG A 56 -21.31 14.03 -8.29
CA ARG A 56 -21.50 15.23 -7.44
C ARG A 56 -20.43 16.30 -7.66
N GLU A 57 -19.20 15.90 -7.99
CA GLU A 57 -18.14 16.86 -8.38
C GLU A 57 -18.29 17.38 -9.83
N GLY A 58 -19.37 17.03 -10.54
CA GLY A 58 -19.58 17.42 -11.93
C GLY A 58 -18.87 16.58 -12.97
N ALA A 59 -18.54 15.31 -12.60
CA ALA A 59 -17.85 14.37 -13.47
C ALA A 59 -16.53 14.92 -14.06
N PRO A 60 -15.62 15.43 -13.22
CA PRO A 60 -14.41 16.09 -13.68
C PRO A 60 -13.53 15.13 -14.48
N ARG A 61 -12.85 15.67 -15.49
CA ARG A 61 -11.95 14.94 -16.37
C ARG A 61 -10.51 15.12 -15.92
N SER A 62 -9.65 14.15 -16.20
CA SER A 62 -8.21 14.27 -16.03
C SER A 62 -7.52 14.49 -17.38
N ASN A 63 -6.49 15.33 -17.38
CA ASN A 63 -5.59 15.48 -18.53
C ASN A 63 -4.51 14.39 -18.58
N HIS A 64 -4.45 13.52 -17.56
CA HIS A 64 -3.40 12.49 -17.38
C HIS A 64 -3.91 11.05 -17.62
N ILE A 65 -4.82 10.88 -18.59
CA ILE A 65 -5.49 9.60 -18.90
C ILE A 65 -4.48 8.46 -19.09
N LYS A 66 -3.38 8.69 -19.83
CA LYS A 66 -2.35 7.66 -20.05
C LYS A 66 -1.71 7.18 -18.76
N LEU A 67 -1.50 8.09 -17.81
CA LEU A 67 -0.91 7.75 -16.50
C LEU A 67 -1.91 6.97 -15.65
N HIS A 68 -3.20 7.32 -15.66
CA HIS A 68 -4.25 6.55 -14.99
C HIS A 68 -4.39 5.15 -15.59
N LEU A 69 -4.37 5.04 -16.92
CA LEU A 69 -4.43 3.75 -17.59
C LEU A 69 -3.24 2.85 -17.20
N PHE A 70 -2.02 3.39 -17.23
CA PHE A 70 -0.81 2.68 -16.78
C PHE A 70 -0.93 2.23 -15.32
N ARG A 71 -1.34 3.14 -14.42
CA ARG A 71 -1.53 2.84 -13.00
C ARG A 71 -2.57 1.73 -12.77
N ALA A 72 -3.70 1.82 -13.48
CA ALA A 72 -4.78 0.85 -13.40
C ALA A 72 -4.31 -0.55 -13.78
N HIS A 73 -3.61 -0.68 -14.91
CA HIS A 73 -3.16 -1.99 -15.40
C HIS A 73 -2.07 -2.60 -14.51
N VAL A 74 -1.04 -1.81 -14.15
CA VAL A 74 0.04 -2.27 -13.28
C VAL A 74 -0.49 -2.62 -11.89
N GLY A 75 -1.28 -1.72 -11.28
CA GLY A 75 -1.81 -1.94 -9.94
C GLY A 75 -2.78 -3.12 -9.87
N THR A 76 -3.62 -3.31 -10.88
CA THR A 76 -4.59 -4.41 -10.91
C THR A 76 -3.93 -5.77 -11.14
N SER A 77 -2.89 -5.83 -11.98
CA SER A 77 -2.09 -7.05 -12.14
C SER A 77 -1.44 -7.46 -10.80
N GLY A 78 -0.89 -6.48 -10.07
CA GLY A 78 -0.35 -6.73 -8.73
C GLY A 78 -1.41 -7.12 -7.70
N ALA A 79 -2.59 -6.51 -7.77
CA ALA A 79 -3.72 -6.87 -6.90
C ALA A 79 -4.16 -8.32 -7.09
N LEU A 80 -4.18 -8.82 -8.34
CA LEU A 80 -4.46 -10.23 -8.62
C LEU A 80 -3.43 -11.13 -7.94
N LEU A 81 -2.14 -10.83 -8.11
CA LEU A 81 -1.05 -11.61 -7.50
C LEU A 81 -1.10 -11.58 -5.96
N LEU A 82 -1.45 -10.44 -5.38
CA LEU A 82 -1.62 -10.31 -3.93
C LEU A 82 -2.81 -11.15 -3.43
N ILE A 83 -3.96 -11.09 -4.11
CA ILE A 83 -5.15 -11.89 -3.76
C ILE A 83 -4.83 -13.38 -3.83
N MET A 84 -4.15 -13.84 -4.88
CA MET A 84 -3.70 -15.23 -4.99
C MET A 84 -2.78 -15.62 -3.84
N GLY A 85 -1.90 -14.71 -3.41
CA GLY A 85 -1.05 -14.91 -2.23
C GLY A 85 -1.86 -15.04 -0.94
N LEU A 86 -2.82 -14.14 -0.71
CA LEU A 86 -3.68 -14.13 0.48
C LEU A 86 -4.56 -15.37 0.60
N MET A 87 -4.97 -15.94 -0.53
CA MET A 87 -5.76 -17.18 -0.57
C MET A 87 -4.91 -18.44 -0.35
N SER A 88 -3.60 -18.39 -0.58
CA SER A 88 -2.73 -19.58 -0.55
C SER A 88 -1.70 -19.60 0.57
N LEU A 89 -1.47 -18.48 1.25
CA LEU A 89 -0.44 -18.34 2.29
C LEU A 89 -1.05 -17.71 3.56
N PRO A 90 -0.42 -17.93 4.73
CA PRO A 90 -0.78 -17.22 5.96
C PRO A 90 -0.74 -15.70 5.79
N LEU A 91 -1.70 -14.98 6.40
CA LEU A 91 -1.81 -13.52 6.31
C LEU A 91 -0.51 -12.81 6.72
N ALA A 92 0.09 -13.27 7.82
CA ALA A 92 1.35 -12.71 8.31
C ALA A 92 2.50 -12.89 7.30
N THR A 93 2.56 -14.05 6.60
CA THR A 93 3.57 -14.31 5.56
C THR A 93 3.37 -13.40 4.35
N VAL A 94 2.14 -13.31 3.83
CA VAL A 94 1.82 -12.43 2.67
C VAL A 94 2.14 -10.99 3.00
N SER A 95 1.69 -10.51 4.17
CA SER A 95 1.95 -9.15 4.60
C SER A 95 3.44 -8.87 4.72
N SER A 96 4.21 -9.78 5.33
CA SER A 96 5.66 -9.61 5.47
C SER A 96 6.37 -9.47 4.12
N LEU A 97 5.98 -10.28 3.13
CA LEU A 97 6.51 -10.21 1.76
C LEU A 97 6.08 -8.91 1.07
N PHE A 98 4.81 -8.54 1.18
CA PHE A 98 4.25 -7.35 0.55
C PHE A 98 4.85 -6.06 1.12
N TYR A 99 5.22 -6.03 2.39
CA TYR A 99 5.91 -4.89 3.00
C TYR A 99 7.38 -4.71 2.55
N SER A 100 7.85 -5.47 1.54
CA SER A 100 9.00 -5.07 0.72
C SER A 100 8.71 -3.85 -0.16
N ALA A 101 7.43 -3.57 -0.46
CA ALA A 101 7.01 -2.45 -1.30
C ALA A 101 7.46 -1.07 -0.80
N PRO A 102 7.37 -0.71 0.49
CA PRO A 102 7.87 0.59 0.97
C PRO A 102 9.35 0.80 0.69
N LEU A 103 10.18 -0.23 0.83
CA LEU A 103 11.58 -0.16 0.46
C LEU A 103 11.75 0.10 -1.04
N MET A 104 10.99 -0.63 -1.87
CA MET A 104 10.98 -0.43 -3.32
C MET A 104 10.53 1.00 -3.67
N ILE A 105 9.49 1.55 -3.02
CA ILE A 105 9.03 2.94 -3.20
C ILE A 105 10.16 3.92 -2.85
N MET A 106 10.85 3.72 -1.73
CA MET A 106 11.95 4.58 -1.31
C MET A 106 13.08 4.58 -2.34
N LEU A 107 13.55 3.40 -2.75
CA LEU A 107 14.65 3.26 -3.73
C LEU A 107 14.25 3.83 -5.09
N MET A 108 13.07 3.49 -5.59
CA MET A 108 12.56 3.98 -6.86
C MET A 108 12.24 5.48 -6.82
N GLY A 109 11.80 6.02 -5.68
CA GLY A 109 11.61 7.46 -5.47
C GLY A 109 12.91 8.23 -5.66
N CYS A 110 14.04 7.71 -5.14
CA CYS A 110 15.35 8.27 -5.38
C CYS A 110 15.79 8.17 -6.85
N LEU A 111 15.59 7.01 -7.47
CA LEU A 111 16.05 6.77 -8.85
C LEU A 111 15.19 7.50 -9.88
N PHE A 112 13.88 7.43 -9.80
CA PHE A 112 12.95 7.93 -10.83
C PHE A 112 12.37 9.31 -10.55
N LEU A 113 12.16 9.67 -9.27
CA LEU A 113 11.68 11.00 -8.88
C LEU A 113 12.80 11.93 -8.43
N LYS A 114 14.05 11.43 -8.39
CA LYS A 114 15.24 12.18 -7.94
C LYS A 114 15.07 12.76 -6.52
N GLU A 115 14.32 12.07 -5.67
CA GLU A 115 14.13 12.46 -4.28
C GLU A 115 15.43 12.25 -3.51
N LYS A 116 15.82 13.22 -2.68
CA LYS A 116 16.98 13.08 -1.78
C LYS A 116 16.54 12.39 -0.50
N MET A 117 17.13 11.24 -0.19
CA MET A 117 16.97 10.56 1.09
C MET A 117 17.90 11.18 2.14
N SER A 118 17.38 11.26 3.38
CA SER A 118 18.24 11.53 4.53
C SER A 118 18.99 10.27 4.97
N GLY A 119 20.12 10.44 5.69
CA GLY A 119 20.84 9.29 6.23
C GLY A 119 19.94 8.39 7.12
N ALA A 120 19.03 8.99 7.89
CA ALA A 120 18.08 8.25 8.71
C ALA A 120 17.11 7.39 7.88
N GLN A 121 16.62 7.91 6.73
CA GLN A 121 15.78 7.13 5.82
C GLN A 121 16.55 5.97 5.18
N SER A 122 17.82 6.19 4.83
CA SER A 122 18.68 5.13 4.28
C SER A 122 18.91 4.01 5.29
N VAL A 123 19.20 4.36 6.54
CA VAL A 123 19.35 3.37 7.63
C VAL A 123 18.05 2.60 7.88
N ALA A 124 16.92 3.31 7.95
CA ALA A 124 15.62 2.67 8.13
C ALA A 124 15.26 1.72 6.98
N GLY A 125 15.56 2.13 5.74
CA GLY A 125 15.38 1.27 4.57
C GLY A 125 16.23 0.00 4.63
N LEU A 126 17.51 0.13 5.02
CA LEU A 126 18.40 -1.02 5.19
C LEU A 126 17.92 -1.97 6.30
N LEU A 127 17.52 -1.44 7.46
CA LEU A 127 16.97 -2.24 8.55
C LEU A 127 15.69 -2.94 8.13
N GLY A 128 14.77 -2.24 7.44
CA GLY A 128 13.56 -2.83 6.89
C GLY A 128 13.88 -3.95 5.89
N PHE A 129 14.88 -3.76 5.03
CA PHE A 129 15.32 -4.81 4.10
C PHE A 129 15.88 -6.05 4.82
N VAL A 130 16.72 -5.86 5.84
CA VAL A 130 17.20 -6.97 6.68
C VAL A 130 16.02 -7.68 7.35
N GLY A 131 15.05 -6.93 7.88
CA GLY A 131 13.83 -7.49 8.47
C GLY A 131 13.04 -8.34 7.48
N ILE A 132 12.87 -7.86 6.24
CA ILE A 132 12.22 -8.61 5.16
C ILE A 132 12.98 -9.91 4.87
N LEU A 133 14.31 -9.88 4.75
CA LEU A 133 15.12 -11.09 4.51
C LEU A 133 14.98 -12.11 5.63
N ILE A 134 14.91 -11.68 6.89
CA ILE A 134 14.69 -12.56 8.04
C ILE A 134 13.33 -13.28 7.94
N ILE A 135 12.28 -12.56 7.57
CA ILE A 135 10.93 -13.12 7.45
C ILE A 135 10.80 -14.01 6.20
N LEU A 136 11.40 -13.57 5.09
CA LEU A 136 11.29 -14.20 3.78
C LEU A 136 11.81 -15.63 3.74
N ARG A 137 12.88 -15.92 4.49
CA ARG A 137 13.58 -17.22 4.45
C ARG A 137 13.73 -17.73 3.01
N PRO A 138 14.61 -17.14 2.19
CA PRO A 138 14.67 -17.40 0.74
C PRO A 138 14.73 -18.87 0.33
N SER A 139 15.22 -19.74 1.22
CA SER A 139 15.28 -21.20 1.03
C SER A 139 13.90 -21.89 1.06
N GLU A 140 12.87 -21.24 1.61
CA GLU A 140 11.51 -21.79 1.76
C GLU A 140 10.50 -21.16 0.79
N MET A 141 10.98 -20.27 -0.10
CA MET A 141 10.11 -19.47 -0.97
C MET A 141 9.47 -20.34 -2.06
N ASN A 142 8.14 -20.24 -2.16
CA ASN A 142 7.34 -20.90 -3.20
C ASN A 142 6.83 -19.89 -4.26
N MET A 143 6.16 -20.39 -5.30
CA MET A 143 5.64 -19.55 -6.39
C MET A 143 4.64 -18.49 -5.89
N SER A 144 3.84 -18.80 -4.87
CA SER A 144 2.91 -17.83 -4.25
C SER A 144 3.66 -16.68 -3.57
N GLY A 145 4.77 -16.97 -2.90
CA GLY A 145 5.63 -15.93 -2.32
C GLY A 145 6.26 -15.02 -3.38
N ILE A 146 6.71 -15.59 -4.49
CA ILE A 146 7.22 -14.81 -5.64
C ILE A 146 6.10 -13.93 -6.21
N ALA A 147 4.89 -14.44 -6.37
CA ALA A 147 3.75 -13.66 -6.84
C ALA A 147 3.46 -12.45 -5.93
N VAL A 148 3.52 -12.63 -4.61
CA VAL A 148 3.36 -11.51 -3.64
C VAL A 148 4.47 -10.47 -3.80
N LEU A 149 5.73 -10.88 -3.99
CA LEU A 149 6.84 -9.93 -4.22
C LEU A 149 6.67 -9.14 -5.52
N VAL A 150 6.23 -9.79 -6.60
CA VAL A 150 5.88 -9.09 -7.85
C VAL A 150 4.69 -8.15 -7.62
N GLY A 151 3.69 -8.57 -6.84
CA GLY A 151 2.60 -7.70 -6.39
C GLY A 151 3.10 -6.46 -5.63
N ALA A 152 4.04 -6.63 -4.72
CA ALA A 152 4.69 -5.54 -3.98
C ALA A 152 5.42 -4.56 -4.92
N LEU A 153 6.13 -5.07 -5.93
CA LEU A 153 6.80 -4.24 -6.93
C LEU A 153 5.79 -3.43 -7.76
N THR A 154 4.71 -4.06 -8.23
CA THR A 154 3.67 -3.35 -8.99
C THR A 154 2.96 -2.30 -8.14
N PHE A 155 2.73 -2.58 -6.86
CA PHE A 155 2.23 -1.58 -5.91
C PHE A 155 3.19 -0.39 -5.79
N ALA A 156 4.49 -0.64 -5.64
CA ALA A 156 5.49 0.42 -5.58
C ALA A 156 5.49 1.29 -6.84
N ILE A 157 5.44 0.67 -8.01
CA ILE A 157 5.33 1.38 -9.30
C ILE A 157 4.06 2.24 -9.35
N ASN A 158 2.91 1.70 -8.91
CA ASN A 158 1.65 2.43 -8.88
C ASN A 158 1.70 3.65 -7.94
N GLN A 159 2.32 3.54 -6.75
CA GLN A 159 2.49 4.66 -5.82
C GLN A 159 3.43 5.74 -6.37
N LEU A 160 4.50 5.37 -7.05
CA LEU A 160 5.36 6.34 -7.73
C LEU A 160 4.63 7.04 -8.87
N ALA A 161 3.84 6.30 -9.64
CA ALA A 161 3.03 6.87 -10.71
C ALA A 161 1.92 7.80 -10.15
N LEU A 162 1.33 7.45 -9.00
CA LEU A 162 0.41 8.33 -8.26
C LEU A 162 1.07 9.68 -7.93
N LYS A 163 2.33 9.65 -7.49
CA LYS A 163 3.07 10.86 -7.14
C LYS A 163 3.35 11.79 -8.33
N LYS A 164 3.26 11.28 -9.56
CA LYS A 164 3.40 12.09 -10.79
C LYS A 164 2.11 12.83 -11.19
N LEU A 165 0.96 12.50 -10.57
CA LEU A 165 -0.27 13.25 -10.78
C LEU A 165 -0.17 14.60 -10.08
N PRO A 166 -0.78 15.67 -10.66
CA PRO A 166 -0.78 16.99 -10.03
C PRO A 166 -1.61 16.98 -8.75
N ASP A 167 -1.16 17.72 -7.73
CA ASP A 167 -1.85 17.85 -6.45
C ASP A 167 -3.24 18.51 -6.58
N THR A 168 -3.49 19.22 -7.69
CA THR A 168 -4.76 19.86 -8.03
C THR A 168 -5.82 18.89 -8.54
N GLU A 169 -5.43 17.68 -8.96
CA GLU A 169 -6.42 16.70 -9.42
C GLU A 169 -7.21 16.14 -8.24
N SER A 170 -8.56 16.06 -8.37
CA SER A 170 -9.38 15.50 -7.29
C SER A 170 -9.01 14.06 -6.94
N PRO A 171 -8.93 13.69 -5.64
CA PRO A 171 -8.79 12.31 -5.22
C PRO A 171 -9.89 11.40 -5.79
N ILE A 172 -11.13 11.92 -5.94
CA ILE A 172 -12.26 11.17 -6.51
C ILE A 172 -11.97 10.81 -7.97
N VAL A 173 -11.44 11.74 -8.77
CA VAL A 173 -11.02 11.48 -10.17
C VAL A 173 -9.93 10.42 -10.20
N THR A 174 -8.94 10.55 -9.32
CA THR A 174 -7.82 9.60 -9.22
C THR A 174 -8.31 8.18 -8.94
N LEU A 175 -9.25 8.02 -8.00
CA LEU A 175 -9.84 6.73 -7.65
C LEU A 175 -10.78 6.22 -8.75
N MET A 176 -11.65 7.09 -9.28
CA MET A 176 -12.61 6.71 -10.33
C MET A 176 -11.90 6.19 -11.57
N LEU A 177 -10.92 6.92 -12.09
CA LEU A 177 -10.20 6.52 -13.30
C LEU A 177 -9.34 5.27 -13.07
N TYR A 178 -8.71 5.13 -11.91
CA TYR A 178 -7.98 3.91 -11.56
C TYR A 178 -8.89 2.69 -11.59
N ASN A 179 -10.03 2.75 -10.89
CA ASN A 179 -10.95 1.62 -10.81
C ASN A 179 -11.66 1.34 -12.15
N LEU A 180 -12.07 2.38 -12.87
CA LEU A 180 -12.72 2.23 -14.17
C LEU A 180 -11.79 1.58 -15.22
N PHE A 181 -10.54 2.06 -15.31
CA PHE A 181 -9.57 1.51 -16.26
C PHE A 181 -9.00 0.15 -15.85
N SER A 182 -9.25 -0.27 -14.61
CA SER A 182 -8.93 -1.62 -14.16
C SER A 182 -9.94 -2.67 -14.66
N VAL A 183 -11.19 -2.28 -14.93
CA VAL A 183 -12.24 -3.23 -15.33
C VAL A 183 -11.86 -4.07 -16.56
N PRO A 184 -11.35 -3.49 -17.66
CA PRO A 184 -11.03 -4.29 -18.87
C PRO A 184 -10.00 -5.39 -18.59
N ILE A 185 -8.95 -5.11 -17.86
CA ILE A 185 -7.92 -6.11 -17.57
C ILE A 185 -8.42 -7.19 -16.61
N VAL A 186 -9.28 -6.84 -15.66
CA VAL A 186 -9.91 -7.81 -14.76
C VAL A 186 -10.85 -8.74 -15.53
N VAL A 187 -11.61 -8.20 -16.48
CA VAL A 187 -12.46 -9.02 -17.39
C VAL A 187 -11.58 -10.01 -18.14
N VAL A 188 -10.43 -9.60 -18.69
CA VAL A 188 -9.49 -10.52 -19.35
C VAL A 188 -9.02 -11.60 -18.39
N PHE A 189 -8.63 -11.27 -17.15
CA PHE A 189 -8.23 -12.26 -16.15
C PHE A 189 -9.36 -13.25 -15.85
N THR A 190 -10.61 -12.75 -15.73
CA THR A 190 -11.78 -13.60 -15.46
C THR A 190 -12.10 -14.52 -16.63
N ILE A 191 -11.93 -14.07 -17.89
CA ILE A 191 -12.10 -14.92 -19.08
C ILE A 191 -11.04 -16.02 -19.08
N VAL A 192 -9.79 -15.72 -18.77
CA VAL A 192 -8.68 -16.68 -18.76
C VAL A 192 -8.80 -17.70 -17.63
N GLN A 193 -9.14 -17.28 -16.42
CA GLN A 193 -9.23 -18.15 -15.25
C GLN A 193 -10.61 -18.84 -15.12
N GLY A 194 -11.61 -18.37 -15.83
CA GLY A 194 -13.00 -18.75 -15.67
C GLY A 194 -13.67 -18.05 -14.48
N LEU A 195 -14.99 -17.97 -14.52
CA LEU A 195 -15.79 -17.46 -13.42
C LEU A 195 -16.15 -18.62 -12.48
N SER A 196 -15.71 -18.59 -11.23
CA SER A 196 -16.00 -19.65 -10.26
C SER A 196 -16.31 -19.09 -8.86
N GLY A 197 -17.13 -19.83 -8.13
CA GLY A 197 -17.42 -19.56 -6.71
C GLY A 197 -18.25 -18.30 -6.45
N LEU A 198 -18.99 -17.77 -7.42
CA LEU A 198 -19.83 -16.60 -7.23
C LEU A 198 -21.05 -16.96 -6.38
N SER A 199 -21.10 -16.41 -5.15
CA SER A 199 -22.23 -16.56 -4.21
C SER A 199 -22.62 -15.20 -3.62
N TRP A 200 -23.79 -15.13 -2.96
CA TRP A 200 -24.21 -13.91 -2.26
C TRP A 200 -23.23 -13.51 -1.15
N GLU A 201 -22.62 -14.48 -0.50
CA GLU A 201 -21.59 -14.26 0.53
C GLU A 201 -20.35 -13.61 -0.07
N VAL A 202 -19.87 -14.13 -1.20
CA VAL A 202 -18.71 -13.59 -1.93
C VAL A 202 -18.99 -12.17 -2.45
N LEU A 203 -20.22 -11.92 -2.94
CA LEU A 203 -20.64 -10.57 -3.34
C LEU A 203 -20.63 -9.63 -2.14
N GLY A 204 -21.21 -10.02 -1.01
CA GLY A 204 -21.21 -9.23 0.22
C GLY A 204 -19.79 -8.95 0.72
N LEU A 205 -18.94 -9.96 0.76
CA LEU A 205 -17.55 -9.86 1.19
C LEU A 205 -16.74 -8.95 0.25
N ALA A 206 -16.91 -9.08 -1.07
CA ALA A 206 -16.24 -8.22 -2.04
C ALA A 206 -16.65 -6.75 -1.92
N ILE A 207 -17.94 -6.47 -1.64
CA ILE A 207 -18.45 -5.12 -1.43
C ILE A 207 -17.86 -4.52 -0.15
N VAL A 208 -17.88 -5.24 0.95
CA VAL A 208 -17.35 -4.78 2.25
C VAL A 208 -15.84 -4.58 2.18
N SER A 209 -15.12 -5.57 1.65
CA SER A 209 -13.67 -5.47 1.49
C SER A 209 -13.28 -4.30 0.60
N ASN A 210 -14.06 -4.04 -0.47
CA ASN A 210 -13.82 -2.90 -1.33
C ASN A 210 -14.04 -1.55 -0.63
N ALA A 211 -15.03 -1.45 0.28
CA ALA A 211 -15.20 -0.24 1.08
C ALA A 211 -13.94 0.06 1.92
N PHE A 212 -13.34 -0.95 2.54
CA PHE A 212 -12.07 -0.80 3.26
C PHE A 212 -10.94 -0.39 2.30
N LEU A 213 -10.82 -1.05 1.16
CA LEU A 213 -9.79 -0.72 0.18
C LEU A 213 -9.92 0.72 -0.34
N LEU A 214 -11.14 1.18 -0.64
CA LEU A 214 -11.39 2.55 -1.08
C LEU A 214 -11.04 3.58 0.00
N ALA A 215 -11.36 3.29 1.26
CA ALA A 215 -10.96 4.13 2.38
C ALA A 215 -9.44 4.24 2.47
N TYR A 216 -8.71 3.11 2.39
CA TYR A 216 -7.25 3.11 2.32
C TYR A 216 -6.74 3.91 1.12
N GLN A 217 -7.26 3.65 -0.09
CA GLN A 217 -6.80 4.33 -1.31
C GLN A 217 -7.01 5.84 -1.23
N TRP A 218 -8.14 6.29 -0.69
CA TRP A 218 -8.42 7.71 -0.47
C TRP A 218 -7.39 8.33 0.48
N LEU A 219 -7.17 7.72 1.63
CA LEU A 219 -6.20 8.19 2.62
C LEU A 219 -4.77 8.14 2.08
N SER A 220 -4.42 7.12 1.31
CA SER A 220 -3.14 7.00 0.63
C SER A 220 -2.92 8.15 -0.36
N VAL A 221 -3.90 8.46 -1.23
CA VAL A 221 -3.81 9.62 -2.14
C VAL A 221 -3.56 10.91 -1.36
N LEU A 222 -4.30 11.15 -0.26
CA LEU A 222 -4.11 12.33 0.57
C LEU A 222 -2.73 12.37 1.23
N ALA A 223 -2.24 11.23 1.73
CA ALA A 223 -0.95 11.12 2.39
C ALA A 223 0.21 11.39 1.42
N TYR A 224 0.22 10.72 0.26
CA TYR A 224 1.27 10.88 -0.75
C TYR A 224 1.31 12.28 -1.39
N ARG A 225 0.22 13.07 -1.31
CA ARG A 225 0.22 14.48 -1.70
C ARG A 225 0.86 15.42 -0.66
N LYS A 226 0.92 15.03 0.62
CA LYS A 226 1.44 15.88 1.70
C LYS A 226 2.97 15.92 1.77
N ALA A 227 3.66 14.88 1.29
CA ALA A 227 5.11 14.75 1.42
C ALA A 227 5.72 13.93 0.25
N LYS A 228 7.05 13.75 0.28
CA LYS A 228 7.74 12.91 -0.70
C LYS A 228 7.34 11.45 -0.55
N ALA A 229 7.40 10.69 -1.67
CA ALA A 229 7.09 9.26 -1.64
C ALA A 229 8.00 8.52 -0.65
N SER A 230 9.30 8.84 -0.62
CA SER A 230 10.28 8.26 0.30
C SER A 230 10.04 8.58 1.78
N GLU A 231 9.35 9.69 2.08
CA GLU A 231 9.01 10.07 3.46
C GLU A 231 7.75 9.37 3.96
N VAL A 232 6.74 9.24 3.09
CA VAL A 232 5.44 8.66 3.42
C VAL A 232 5.48 7.13 3.39
N ALA A 233 6.24 6.55 2.46
CA ALA A 233 6.32 5.09 2.29
C ALA A 233 6.75 4.35 3.58
N ILE A 234 7.52 5.00 4.45
CA ILE A 234 7.93 4.42 5.73
C ILE A 234 6.71 4.12 6.61
N ALA A 235 5.65 4.93 6.53
CA ALA A 235 4.43 4.71 7.29
C ALA A 235 3.65 3.48 6.82
N GLU A 236 3.84 3.01 5.57
CA GLU A 236 3.23 1.76 5.09
C GLU A 236 3.61 0.57 5.97
N TYR A 237 4.82 0.55 6.55
CA TYR A 237 5.25 -0.54 7.42
C TYR A 237 4.36 -0.74 8.65
N THR A 238 3.62 0.28 9.09
CA THR A 238 2.69 0.14 10.22
C THR A 238 1.52 -0.80 9.90
N GLY A 239 1.20 -0.98 8.62
CA GLY A 239 0.17 -1.94 8.20
C GLY A 239 0.54 -3.38 8.55
N LEU A 240 1.84 -3.73 8.60
CA LEU A 240 2.27 -5.05 9.08
C LEU A 240 1.82 -5.32 10.52
N ILE A 241 1.87 -4.29 11.40
CA ILE A 241 1.40 -4.44 12.79
C ILE A 241 -0.08 -4.83 12.80
N PHE A 242 -0.90 -4.12 12.00
CA PHE A 242 -2.33 -4.40 11.92
C PHE A 242 -2.62 -5.77 11.31
N CYS A 243 -1.90 -6.17 10.25
CA CYS A 243 -2.05 -7.50 9.66
C CYS A 243 -1.66 -8.62 10.63
N VAL A 244 -0.57 -8.46 11.39
CA VAL A 244 -0.17 -9.43 12.41
C VAL A 244 -1.21 -9.49 13.53
N PHE A 245 -1.70 -8.34 14.00
CA PHE A 245 -2.73 -8.27 15.04
C PHE A 245 -4.02 -8.94 14.59
N PHE A 246 -4.51 -8.65 13.39
CA PHE A 246 -5.73 -9.25 12.85
C PHE A 246 -5.56 -10.72 12.46
N GLY A 247 -4.37 -11.13 11.99
CA GLY A 247 -4.02 -12.51 11.72
C GLY A 247 -4.11 -13.36 12.98
N TRP A 248 -3.58 -12.85 14.09
CA TRP A 248 -3.73 -13.48 15.40
C TRP A 248 -5.20 -13.50 15.87
N LEU A 249 -5.90 -12.37 15.77
CA LEU A 249 -7.25 -12.24 16.33
C LEU A 249 -8.30 -13.13 15.62
N TRP A 250 -8.19 -13.30 14.29
CA TRP A 250 -9.23 -13.97 13.51
C TRP A 250 -8.83 -15.30 12.89
N PHE A 251 -7.53 -15.57 12.77
CA PHE A 251 -7.04 -16.79 12.11
C PHE A 251 -6.13 -17.63 13.01
N ASP A 252 -5.90 -17.20 14.27
CA ASP A 252 -4.95 -17.83 15.20
C ASP A 252 -3.54 -17.96 14.59
N GLU A 253 -3.21 -17.06 13.66
CA GLU A 253 -1.91 -17.00 12.99
C GLU A 253 -0.95 -16.15 13.81
N TRP A 254 0.06 -16.79 14.39
CA TRP A 254 1.09 -16.13 15.17
C TRP A 254 2.42 -16.15 14.44
N LEU A 255 3.15 -15.03 14.47
CA LEU A 255 4.52 -15.01 13.96
C LEU A 255 5.43 -15.87 14.84
N ASP A 256 6.28 -16.64 14.23
CA ASP A 256 7.36 -17.32 14.95
C ASP A 256 8.43 -16.31 15.44
N GLY A 257 9.36 -16.76 16.31
CA GLY A 257 10.34 -15.89 16.96
C GLY A 257 11.21 -15.11 15.97
N LEU A 258 11.64 -15.73 14.87
CA LEU A 258 12.43 -15.08 13.82
C LEU A 258 11.61 -14.00 13.08
N SER A 259 10.35 -14.30 12.76
CA SER A 259 9.46 -13.34 12.11
C SER A 259 9.15 -12.14 13.02
N TRP A 260 9.07 -12.31 14.34
CA TRP A 260 8.99 -11.20 15.29
C TRP A 260 10.23 -10.30 15.26
N ILE A 261 11.43 -10.89 15.18
CA ILE A 261 12.67 -10.12 15.04
C ILE A 261 12.66 -9.33 13.73
N GLY A 262 12.31 -9.98 12.63
CA GLY A 262 12.20 -9.31 11.32
C GLY A 262 11.16 -8.20 11.31
N ALA A 263 9.98 -8.42 11.89
CA ALA A 263 8.95 -7.40 12.05
C ALA A 263 9.45 -6.21 12.88
N GLY A 264 10.22 -6.47 13.94
CA GLY A 264 10.89 -5.42 14.72
C GLY A 264 11.82 -4.55 13.89
N PHE A 265 12.65 -5.16 13.03
CA PHE A 265 13.53 -4.42 12.11
C PHE A 265 12.77 -3.57 11.08
N ILE A 266 11.55 -3.96 10.70
CA ILE A 266 10.70 -3.21 9.78
C ILE A 266 9.99 -2.06 10.51
N VAL A 267 9.37 -2.35 11.65
CA VAL A 267 8.45 -1.45 12.34
C VAL A 267 9.18 -0.41 13.17
N LEU A 268 10.22 -0.80 13.93
CA LEU A 268 10.92 0.14 14.82
C LEU A 268 11.48 1.36 14.11
N PRO A 269 12.16 1.23 12.94
CA PRO A 269 12.62 2.40 12.20
C PRO A 269 11.46 3.30 11.75
N SER A 270 10.32 2.74 11.34
CA SER A 270 9.17 3.52 10.89
C SER A 270 8.54 4.34 12.00
N LEU A 271 8.49 3.81 13.22
CA LEU A 271 7.99 4.50 14.40
C LEU A 271 8.96 5.57 14.92
N LEU A 272 10.27 5.31 14.84
CA LEU A 272 11.30 6.19 15.37
C LEU A 272 11.65 7.35 14.44
N LEU A 273 11.55 7.16 13.12
CA LEU A 273 11.90 8.17 12.13
C LEU A 273 11.21 9.53 12.32
N PRO A 274 9.90 9.64 12.58
CA PRO A 274 9.25 10.92 12.84
C PRO A 274 9.89 11.69 14.01
N TRP A 275 10.29 10.97 15.06
CA TRP A 275 10.95 11.55 16.23
C TRP A 275 12.38 11.99 15.93
N ILE A 276 13.13 11.21 15.14
CA ILE A 276 14.49 11.54 14.70
C ILE A 276 14.46 12.80 13.83
N PHE A 277 13.51 12.91 12.90
CA PHE A 277 13.33 14.11 12.07
C PHE A 277 12.94 15.33 12.90
N ALA A 278 12.11 15.17 13.93
CA ALA A 278 11.77 16.26 14.83
C ALA A 278 13.00 16.77 15.60
N GLY A 279 13.84 15.87 16.12
CA GLY A 279 15.04 16.20 16.90
C GLY A 279 16.16 16.89 16.10
N VAL A 280 16.45 16.40 14.88
CA VAL A 280 17.51 16.97 14.02
C VAL A 280 17.17 18.42 13.62
N SER A 281 15.90 18.75 13.42
CA SER A 281 15.51 20.12 13.08
C SER A 281 15.59 21.12 14.22
N GLN A 282 15.31 20.71 15.44
CA GLN A 282 15.48 21.60 16.57
C GLN A 282 16.96 21.95 16.73
N ARG A 283 17.84 20.97 16.58
CA ARG A 283 19.30 21.22 16.66
C ARG A 283 19.80 22.15 15.55
N GLN A 284 19.30 22.04 14.32
CA GLN A 284 19.69 22.94 13.22
C GLN A 284 19.15 24.37 13.39
N VAL A 285 17.95 24.53 13.96
CA VAL A 285 17.40 25.86 14.29
C VAL A 285 18.20 26.50 15.42
N THR A 286 18.49 25.73 16.47
CA THR A 286 19.27 26.23 17.62
C THR A 286 20.70 26.60 17.22
N SER A 287 21.35 25.81 16.37
CA SER A 287 22.72 26.13 15.88
C SER A 287 22.74 27.36 14.96
N ARG A 288 21.71 27.59 14.13
CA ARG A 288 21.60 28.80 13.30
C ARG A 288 21.36 30.05 14.16
N ILE A 289 20.51 29.96 15.18
CA ILE A 289 20.26 31.07 16.11
C ILE A 289 21.54 31.39 16.89
N ALA A 290 22.27 30.38 17.36
CA ALA A 290 23.54 30.57 18.03
C ALA A 290 24.62 31.22 17.15
N GLN A 291 24.66 30.89 15.84
CA GLN A 291 25.57 31.53 14.89
C GLN A 291 25.19 32.99 14.57
N MET A 292 23.89 33.32 14.59
CA MET A 292 23.42 34.71 14.38
C MET A 292 23.63 35.62 15.58
N HIS A 293 23.81 35.07 16.79
CA HIS A 293 24.12 35.86 18.00
C HIS A 293 25.63 36.07 18.22
N ASN A 294 26.48 35.38 17.48
CA ASN A 294 27.95 35.51 17.57
C ASN A 294 28.53 36.41 16.47
N HIS A 295 27.70 37.06 15.66
CA HIS A 295 28.04 38.13 14.71
C HIS A 295 27.29 39.41 15.06
#